data_8a7e369fed4d1f27b1e627e4b49cf3fa
#
_entry.id   8a7e369fed4d1f27b1e627e4b49cf3fa
#
_cell.length_a   1.000
_cell.length_b   1.000
_cell.length_c   1.000
_cell.angle_alpha   90.00
_cell.angle_beta   90.00
_cell.angle_gamma   90.00
#
_symmetry.space_group_name_H-M   'P 1'
#
loop_
_entity.id
_entity.type
_entity.pdbx_description
1 polymer ?
#
loop_
_entity_poly.entity_id
_entity_poly.type
_entity_poly.pdbx_seq_one_letter_code
_entity_poly.pdbx_strand_id
1 'polypeptide(L)'
;MRHIRELAVTATALLTLCGGALAAAPATQAAAAAVPFPSIGWQQRNCDYDGNGFDDVLTGAPGATVNGATGAGYVTVQYSSSSGLSTTKKSVLHQDVSGVPGAVEAGDGFGAAVASGDLDNDGYDDAVVAIPDEDLTGLADAGGAVVFWGSPTGLHGSDSTWLENDDPRAGAHFGRAVEAARYFAPDPADPDADPRDSIAVLENDALLFFTRTPGQDAQRLTMSDRRIRAGDVAPRDTGFEFRSLSHGNYNEDSWADLAVSGVTTGEQPGTGTVRVLHGAPDVAGLGDGGTFPGGPAVVSGDWDGTGQDDLVIGDTGAGAPTGGGITLYLGRGDLSGLEPEPAQYWTQDSTGVPGTSEAGDQWGAELSAGDTDGDGHPDLAVGAPGEDIGNVPDAGAVWVLRGDRTGFSDAGVKSFDQQLADIPGTAEKSDRWGGQVRLIDADKDGLFGLLAAAPGENTDDGFVWVVPASTSGLVAAGTWTYDGARLGAPTADTRFGAAIDE
;
A
#
# COMPACT_ATOMS: atom_id res chain seq x y z
N MET A 1 -80.20 28.05 -15.95
CA MET A 1 -80.75 29.17 -15.13
C MET A 1 -79.63 29.70 -14.26
N ARG A 2 -79.37 31.03 -14.45
CA ARG A 2 -78.70 32.01 -13.56
C ARG A 2 -77.28 31.67 -13.12
N HIS A 3 -76.26 32.33 -13.68
CA HIS A 3 -75.73 33.71 -13.46
C HIS A 3 -75.35 33.91 -11.98
N ILE A 4 -74.12 34.36 -11.63
CA ILE A 4 -73.55 35.73 -11.68
C ILE A 4 -72.13 35.66 -11.07
N ARG A 5 -71.11 36.11 -11.69
CA ARG A 5 -70.35 37.36 -11.73
C ARG A 5 -69.20 37.48 -10.71
N GLU A 6 -68.11 37.86 -11.30
CA GLU A 6 -66.83 38.42 -10.77
C GLU A 6 -67.02 39.59 -9.80
N LEU A 7 -66.03 39.75 -8.94
CA LEU A 7 -65.62 41.07 -8.47
C LEU A 7 -64.13 41.05 -8.09
N ALA A 8 -63.36 41.77 -8.87
CA ALA A 8 -61.98 42.17 -8.54
C ALA A 8 -61.97 43.32 -7.53
N VAL A 9 -61.15 43.26 -6.53
CA VAL A 9 -60.85 44.39 -5.66
C VAL A 9 -59.32 44.59 -5.63
N THR A 10 -58.90 45.69 -6.26
CA THR A 10 -57.58 46.29 -6.16
C THR A 10 -57.50 47.05 -4.82
N ALA A 11 -56.54 46.74 -3.99
CA ALA A 11 -56.16 47.56 -2.85
C ALA A 11 -54.70 47.99 -2.93
N THR A 12 -54.53 49.27 -3.17
CA THR A 12 -53.29 50.01 -3.09
C THR A 12 -52.99 50.27 -1.60
N ALA A 13 -51.82 49.88 -1.09
CA ALA A 13 -51.39 50.19 0.24
C ALA A 13 -50.04 50.89 0.22
N LEU A 14 -50.00 52.02 0.90
CA LEU A 14 -48.94 52.97 1.14
C LEU A 14 -47.68 52.35 1.77
N LEU A 15 -46.53 52.74 1.25
CA LEU A 15 -45.21 52.53 1.90
C LEU A 15 -45.10 53.50 3.07
N THR A 16 -44.91 53.00 4.28
CA THR A 16 -44.34 53.72 5.42
C THR A 16 -42.98 53.14 5.76
N LEU A 17 -41.91 53.91 5.53
CA LEU A 17 -40.56 53.58 6.00
C LEU A 17 -40.52 53.74 7.52
N CYS A 18 -40.34 52.64 8.26
CA CYS A 18 -39.79 52.65 9.62
C CYS A 18 -38.46 51.93 9.60
N GLY A 19 -37.37 52.69 9.84
CA GLY A 19 -36.04 52.12 10.04
C GLY A 19 -36.00 51.31 11.33
N GLY A 20 -35.87 49.99 11.17
CA GLY A 20 -35.56 49.03 12.22
C GLY A 20 -34.26 48.34 11.88
N ALA A 21 -33.26 48.51 12.73
CA ALA A 21 -31.99 47.75 12.61
C ALA A 21 -32.31 46.27 12.73
N LEU A 22 -32.09 45.53 11.65
CA LEU A 22 -32.05 44.08 11.69
C LEU A 22 -30.77 43.66 12.42
N ALA A 23 -30.90 43.22 13.67
CA ALA A 23 -29.89 42.41 14.31
C ALA A 23 -29.78 41.11 13.53
N ALA A 24 -28.63 40.89 12.90
CA ALA A 24 -28.30 39.61 12.32
C ALA A 24 -28.34 38.53 13.43
N ALA A 25 -29.22 37.55 13.31
CA ALA A 25 -29.17 36.36 14.14
C ALA A 25 -27.83 35.65 13.87
N PRO A 26 -27.17 35.13 14.92
CA PRO A 26 -25.96 34.34 14.69
C PRO A 26 -26.34 33.17 13.77
N ALA A 27 -25.59 33.01 12.69
CA ALA A 27 -25.68 31.79 11.87
C ALA A 27 -25.41 30.62 12.82
N THR A 28 -26.43 29.82 13.06
CA THR A 28 -26.22 28.48 13.63
C THR A 28 -25.34 27.76 12.62
N GLN A 29 -24.09 27.56 12.96
CA GLN A 29 -23.23 26.62 12.29
C GLN A 29 -24.00 25.29 12.37
N ALA A 30 -24.51 24.83 11.22
CA ALA A 30 -24.97 23.47 11.10
C ALA A 30 -23.78 22.62 11.55
N ALA A 31 -23.98 21.79 12.58
CA ALA A 31 -23.04 20.75 12.89
C ALA A 31 -22.75 20.03 11.55
N ALA A 32 -21.51 20.02 11.14
CA ALA A 32 -21.10 19.20 10.03
C ALA A 32 -21.68 17.82 10.33
N ALA A 33 -22.51 17.30 9.41
CA ALA A 33 -22.94 15.92 9.49
C ALA A 33 -21.62 15.14 9.63
N ALA A 34 -21.56 14.27 10.65
CA ALA A 34 -20.45 13.35 10.75
C ALA A 34 -20.36 12.67 9.37
N VAL A 35 -19.29 12.95 8.66
CA VAL A 35 -19.00 12.21 7.43
C VAL A 35 -18.96 10.77 7.89
N PRO A 36 -19.76 9.85 7.32
CA PRO A 36 -19.58 8.43 7.62
C PRO A 36 -18.09 8.17 7.44
N PHE A 37 -17.46 7.50 8.40
CA PHE A 37 -16.06 7.10 8.23
C PHE A 37 -15.98 6.41 6.87
N PRO A 38 -15.14 6.87 5.94
CA PRO A 38 -15.00 6.21 4.69
C PRO A 38 -14.63 4.75 5.00
N SER A 39 -15.08 3.81 4.17
CA SER A 39 -14.69 2.42 4.26
C SER A 39 -13.17 2.34 4.34
N ILE A 40 -12.64 1.55 5.28
CA ILE A 40 -11.20 1.25 5.35
C ILE A 40 -10.95 0.32 4.15
N GLY A 41 -10.81 0.85 2.98
CA GLY A 41 -10.62 0.10 1.75
C GLY A 41 -9.50 0.73 0.93
N TRP A 42 -9.21 0.13 -0.20
CA TRP A 42 -8.23 0.57 -1.19
C TRP A 42 -8.27 2.10 -1.49
N GLN A 43 -9.38 2.78 -1.25
CA GLN A 43 -9.54 4.24 -1.41
C GLN A 43 -8.90 5.08 -0.30
N GLN A 44 -8.40 4.47 0.77
CA GLN A 44 -7.83 5.18 1.94
C GLN A 44 -6.31 5.01 2.09
N ARG A 45 -5.66 4.45 1.10
CA ARG A 45 -4.20 4.40 1.05
C ARG A 45 -3.68 5.79 0.66
N ASN A 46 -3.74 6.70 1.61
CA ASN A 46 -3.19 8.04 1.49
C ASN A 46 -1.76 8.02 2.00
N CYS A 47 -0.83 8.53 1.22
CA CYS A 47 0.54 8.77 1.64
C CYS A 47 0.77 10.27 1.60
N ASP A 48 -0.12 11.07 2.23
CA ASP A 48 -0.06 12.52 2.23
C ASP A 48 0.84 13.02 3.37
N TYR A 49 2.15 12.85 3.20
CA TYR A 49 3.16 13.19 4.22
C TYR A 49 3.28 14.69 4.48
N ASP A 50 2.80 15.55 3.58
CA ASP A 50 2.87 17.02 3.74
C ASP A 50 1.52 17.70 3.94
N GLY A 51 0.43 16.91 4.04
CA GLY A 51 -0.93 17.37 4.33
C GLY A 51 -1.52 18.25 3.23
N ASN A 52 -1.02 18.15 2.00
CA ASN A 52 -1.50 18.98 0.90
C ASN A 52 -2.75 18.40 0.20
N GLY A 53 -3.16 17.20 0.57
CA GLY A 53 -4.32 16.50 0.07
C GLY A 53 -4.06 15.63 -1.18
N PHE A 54 -2.82 15.43 -1.60
CA PHE A 54 -2.41 14.59 -2.72
C PHE A 54 -1.52 13.45 -2.25
N ASP A 55 -1.71 12.27 -2.83
CA ASP A 55 -0.96 11.08 -2.45
C ASP A 55 0.50 11.19 -2.90
N ASP A 56 1.41 11.13 -1.96
CA ASP A 56 2.85 11.15 -2.18
C ASP A 56 3.38 9.75 -2.49
N VAL A 57 4.66 9.63 -2.82
CA VAL A 57 5.29 8.33 -3.11
C VAL A 57 6.59 8.19 -2.32
N LEU A 58 6.66 7.13 -1.52
CA LEU A 58 7.84 6.68 -0.83
C LEU A 58 8.46 5.51 -1.61
N THR A 59 9.74 5.64 -2.00
CA THR A 59 10.44 4.64 -2.81
C THR A 59 11.73 4.23 -2.13
N GLY A 60 11.91 2.93 -1.93
CA GLY A 60 13.10 2.32 -1.34
C GLY A 60 14.19 1.99 -2.36
N ALA A 61 15.44 2.09 -1.92
CA ALA A 61 16.65 1.75 -2.65
C ALA A 61 17.66 1.04 -1.73
N PRO A 62 17.34 -0.20 -1.28
CA PRO A 62 18.08 -0.87 -0.21
C PRO A 62 19.51 -1.27 -0.60
N GLY A 63 19.79 -1.40 -1.90
CA GLY A 63 21.13 -1.75 -2.40
C GLY A 63 22.15 -0.59 -2.37
N ALA A 64 21.67 0.64 -2.13
CA ALA A 64 22.46 1.85 -2.31
C ALA A 64 23.71 1.92 -1.42
N THR A 65 24.79 2.47 -1.99
CA THR A 65 25.99 2.80 -1.22
C THR A 65 25.84 4.20 -0.61
N VAL A 66 25.80 4.30 0.72
CA VAL A 66 25.77 5.55 1.49
C VAL A 66 27.08 5.70 2.26
N ASN A 67 27.77 6.83 2.11
CA ASN A 67 29.06 7.10 2.78
C ASN A 67 30.13 6.01 2.61
N GLY A 68 30.07 5.23 1.53
CA GLY A 68 31.01 4.13 1.27
C GLY A 68 30.60 2.79 1.88
N ALA A 69 29.48 2.71 2.58
CA ALA A 69 28.85 1.47 3.04
C ALA A 69 27.91 0.94 1.94
N THR A 70 28.31 -0.14 1.27
CA THR A 70 27.55 -0.76 0.18
C THR A 70 26.32 -1.48 0.75
N GLY A 71 25.15 -1.29 0.13
CA GLY A 71 23.91 -1.90 0.60
C GLY A 71 23.36 -1.28 1.88
N ALA A 72 23.84 -0.09 2.28
CA ALA A 72 23.28 0.61 3.43
C ALA A 72 21.86 1.12 3.19
N GLY A 73 21.54 1.50 1.94
CA GLY A 73 20.20 1.86 1.51
C GLY A 73 19.76 3.29 1.83
N TYR A 74 18.72 3.72 1.12
CA TYR A 74 17.98 4.97 1.35
C TYR A 74 16.54 4.86 0.90
N VAL A 75 15.72 5.84 1.28
CA VAL A 75 14.41 6.06 0.67
C VAL A 75 14.32 7.46 0.08
N THR A 76 13.46 7.62 -0.92
CA THR A 76 13.08 8.92 -1.45
C THR A 76 11.58 9.15 -1.27
N VAL A 77 11.20 10.37 -0.97
CA VAL A 77 9.81 10.81 -0.98
C VAL A 77 9.62 11.79 -2.11
N GLN A 78 8.61 11.59 -2.93
CA GLN A 78 8.16 12.53 -3.94
C GLN A 78 6.81 13.08 -3.53
N TYR A 79 6.74 14.40 -3.30
CA TYR A 79 5.52 15.07 -2.91
C TYR A 79 4.71 15.46 -4.14
N SER A 80 3.50 14.97 -4.21
CA SER A 80 2.56 15.18 -5.31
C SER A 80 1.82 16.52 -5.23
N SER A 81 1.02 16.80 -6.23
CA SER A 81 0.19 18.01 -6.31
C SER A 81 -0.92 17.81 -7.33
N SER A 82 -1.79 18.79 -7.51
CA SER A 82 -2.79 18.80 -8.59
C SER A 82 -2.22 18.68 -10.03
N SER A 83 -0.92 18.55 -10.18
CA SER A 83 -0.23 18.25 -11.44
C SER A 83 0.38 16.84 -11.43
N GLY A 84 0.01 16.04 -10.47
CA GLY A 84 0.53 14.70 -10.25
C GLY A 84 1.92 14.68 -9.62
N LEU A 85 2.57 13.55 -9.78
CA LEU A 85 3.90 13.25 -9.25
C LEU A 85 4.99 14.08 -9.94
N SER A 86 5.96 14.56 -9.16
CA SER A 86 7.03 15.42 -9.63
C SER A 86 8.37 15.07 -8.97
N THR A 87 9.48 15.30 -9.69
CA THR A 87 10.84 15.14 -9.15
C THR A 87 11.39 16.42 -8.50
N THR A 88 10.59 17.47 -8.38
CA THR A 88 11.06 18.78 -7.88
C THR A 88 10.90 18.94 -6.38
N LYS A 89 9.75 18.57 -5.81
CA LYS A 89 9.54 18.55 -4.35
C LYS A 89 9.76 17.13 -3.85
N LYS A 90 10.78 16.94 -3.06
CA LYS A 90 11.27 15.61 -2.67
C LYS A 90 12.10 15.65 -1.40
N SER A 91 12.21 14.52 -0.73
CA SER A 91 13.19 14.25 0.34
C SER A 91 14.02 13.01 -0.01
N VAL A 92 15.24 12.93 0.51
CA VAL A 92 16.09 11.74 0.49
C VAL A 92 16.49 11.46 1.93
N LEU A 93 16.17 10.28 2.44
CA LEU A 93 16.36 9.90 3.83
C LEU A 93 17.19 8.62 3.94
N HIS A 94 18.17 8.61 4.81
CA HIS A 94 19.03 7.47 5.15
C HIS A 94 19.69 7.73 6.51
N GLN A 95 20.33 6.74 7.10
CA GLN A 95 20.87 6.82 8.45
C GLN A 95 21.99 7.88 8.64
N ASP A 96 22.63 8.40 7.57
CA ASP A 96 23.60 9.52 7.67
C ASP A 96 22.93 10.90 7.63
N VAL A 97 21.63 10.98 7.41
CA VAL A 97 20.89 12.25 7.51
C VAL A 97 20.79 12.65 8.98
N SER A 98 21.12 13.91 9.28
CA SER A 98 21.13 14.41 10.66
C SER A 98 19.77 14.21 11.34
N GLY A 99 19.77 13.49 12.43
CA GLY A 99 18.60 13.19 13.27
C GLY A 99 17.99 11.82 13.01
N VAL A 100 18.30 11.16 11.91
CA VAL A 100 17.89 9.76 11.68
C VAL A 100 18.66 8.85 12.64
N PRO A 101 17.97 8.00 13.40
CA PRO A 101 18.62 7.05 14.32
C PRO A 101 19.31 5.91 13.56
N GLY A 102 20.22 5.20 14.26
CA GLY A 102 21.04 4.13 13.70
C GLY A 102 22.39 4.61 13.22
N ALA A 103 23.17 3.74 12.62
CA ALA A 103 24.45 4.02 12.00
C ALA A 103 24.47 3.45 10.59
N VAL A 104 25.10 4.12 9.64
CA VAL A 104 25.24 3.61 8.28
C VAL A 104 26.22 2.45 8.28
N GLU A 105 25.76 1.25 8.04
CA GLU A 105 26.57 0.03 7.95
C GLU A 105 26.37 -0.66 6.59
N ALA A 106 27.29 -1.52 6.23
CA ALA A 106 27.21 -2.19 4.92
C ALA A 106 26.24 -3.38 5.01
N GLY A 107 25.24 -3.39 4.16
CA GLY A 107 24.27 -4.48 4.07
C GLY A 107 22.96 -4.24 4.80
N ASP A 108 22.82 -3.15 5.60
CA ASP A 108 21.63 -2.87 6.41
C ASP A 108 20.31 -2.90 5.63
N GLY A 109 20.35 -2.44 4.36
CA GLY A 109 19.18 -2.46 3.50
C GLY A 109 18.09 -1.45 3.91
N PHE A 110 18.47 -0.25 4.37
CA PHE A 110 17.49 0.81 4.68
C PHE A 110 16.54 1.05 3.53
N GLY A 111 15.22 0.94 3.78
CA GLY A 111 14.20 1.04 2.76
C GLY A 111 13.89 -0.27 2.01
N ALA A 112 14.24 -1.42 2.59
CA ALA A 112 13.89 -2.73 2.01
C ALA A 112 12.39 -3.03 2.06
N ALA A 113 11.67 -2.47 3.02
CA ALA A 113 10.22 -2.41 3.07
C ALA A 113 9.77 -1.05 3.62
N VAL A 114 8.61 -0.59 3.17
CA VAL A 114 8.06 0.71 3.54
C VAL A 114 6.54 0.61 3.73
N ALA A 115 5.97 1.45 4.58
CA ALA A 115 4.53 1.59 4.78
C ALA A 115 4.18 3.02 5.20
N SER A 116 2.92 3.39 5.06
CA SER A 116 2.38 4.71 5.38
C SER A 116 1.14 4.62 6.27
N GLY A 117 0.94 5.60 7.16
CA GLY A 117 -0.27 5.73 7.97
C GLY A 117 -0.16 6.87 8.97
N ASP A 118 -1.28 7.40 9.43
CA ASP A 118 -1.35 8.45 10.45
C ASP A 118 -1.23 7.83 11.86
N LEU A 119 0.01 7.63 12.32
CA LEU A 119 0.34 6.91 13.54
C LEU A 119 0.14 7.77 14.80
N ASP A 120 0.18 9.11 14.68
CA ASP A 120 -0.02 10.02 15.81
C ASP A 120 -1.32 10.84 15.74
N ASN A 121 -2.10 10.67 14.67
CA ASN A 121 -3.39 11.30 14.38
C ASN A 121 -3.30 12.82 14.33
N ASP A 122 -2.26 13.33 13.71
CA ASP A 122 -2.08 14.76 13.49
C ASP A 122 -2.60 15.25 12.12
N GLY A 123 -3.00 14.30 11.26
CA GLY A 123 -3.56 14.52 9.93
C GLY A 123 -2.52 14.61 8.83
N TYR A 124 -1.28 14.22 9.10
CA TYR A 124 -0.23 13.93 8.14
C TYR A 124 0.08 12.44 8.21
N ASP A 125 0.26 11.81 7.06
CA ASP A 125 0.72 10.43 7.10
C ASP A 125 2.19 10.37 7.50
N ASP A 126 2.54 9.32 8.25
CA ASP A 126 3.88 9.00 8.69
C ASP A 126 4.46 7.88 7.83
N ALA A 127 5.77 7.83 7.70
CA ALA A 127 6.43 6.76 6.96
C ALA A 127 7.14 5.78 7.89
N VAL A 128 6.89 4.50 7.72
CA VAL A 128 7.64 3.41 8.34
C VAL A 128 8.66 2.89 7.35
N VAL A 129 9.94 2.97 7.67
CA VAL A 129 11.04 2.53 6.81
C VAL A 129 11.80 1.41 7.51
N ALA A 130 11.76 0.22 6.94
CA ALA A 130 12.37 -0.96 7.51
C ALA A 130 13.85 -1.13 7.10
N ILE A 131 14.60 -1.75 7.99
CA ILE A 131 16.04 -2.01 7.89
C ILE A 131 16.29 -3.45 8.36
N PRO A 132 15.88 -4.47 7.58
CA PRO A 132 15.82 -5.85 8.08
C PRO A 132 17.17 -6.47 8.40
N ASP A 133 18.25 -5.99 7.80
CA ASP A 133 19.59 -6.54 7.98
C ASP A 133 20.46 -5.67 8.94
N GLU A 134 19.84 -4.72 9.66
CA GLU A 134 20.53 -3.91 10.69
C GLU A 134 21.16 -4.75 11.79
N ASP A 135 22.42 -4.46 12.11
CA ASP A 135 23.17 -5.09 13.17
C ASP A 135 22.91 -4.38 14.52
N LEU A 136 22.15 -4.99 15.42
CA LEU A 136 22.07 -4.51 16.80
C LEU A 136 23.25 -5.00 17.61
N THR A 137 23.59 -4.32 18.72
CA THR A 137 24.79 -4.61 19.51
C THR A 137 25.01 -6.11 19.80
N GLY A 138 25.88 -6.75 19.04
CA GLY A 138 26.23 -8.16 19.15
C GLY A 138 25.24 -9.14 18.53
N LEU A 139 24.26 -8.65 17.77
CA LEU A 139 23.22 -9.42 17.09
C LEU A 139 23.21 -9.05 15.60
N ALA A 140 23.87 -9.86 14.77
CA ALA A 140 23.88 -9.65 13.32
C ALA A 140 22.48 -9.88 12.72
N ASP A 141 22.10 -9.05 11.75
CA ASP A 141 20.86 -9.11 11.00
C ASP A 141 19.61 -9.22 11.92
N ALA A 142 19.64 -8.52 13.06
CA ALA A 142 18.51 -8.51 13.99
C ALA A 142 17.35 -7.69 13.43
N GLY A 143 17.69 -6.65 12.67
CA GLY A 143 16.79 -5.74 12.00
C GLY A 143 16.22 -4.62 12.89
N GLY A 144 15.72 -3.59 12.24
CA GLY A 144 15.10 -2.42 12.84
C GLY A 144 14.17 -1.70 11.86
N ALA A 145 13.55 -0.63 12.32
CA ALA A 145 12.82 0.29 11.47
C ALA A 145 12.89 1.72 12.01
N VAL A 146 12.63 2.69 11.13
CA VAL A 146 12.51 4.11 11.50
C VAL A 146 11.13 4.59 11.10
N VAL A 147 10.42 5.22 12.03
CA VAL A 147 9.24 6.03 11.71
C VAL A 147 9.71 7.46 11.47
N PHE A 148 9.33 8.03 10.34
CA PHE A 148 9.48 9.45 10.02
C PHE A 148 8.10 10.09 10.13
N TRP A 149 7.98 11.10 11.00
CA TRP A 149 6.72 11.77 11.26
C TRP A 149 6.39 12.79 10.18
N GLY A 150 5.14 12.76 9.72
CA GLY A 150 4.60 13.70 8.76
C GLY A 150 4.58 15.14 9.27
N SER A 151 4.59 16.11 8.37
CA SER A 151 4.53 17.51 8.75
C SER A 151 4.15 18.40 7.57
N PRO A 152 3.74 19.68 7.79
CA PRO A 152 3.45 20.62 6.69
C PRO A 152 4.61 20.85 5.70
N THR A 153 5.78 20.33 5.99
CA THR A 153 6.97 20.42 5.12
C THR A 153 7.45 19.06 4.63
N GLY A 154 6.69 18.01 4.92
CA GLY A 154 6.98 16.62 4.60
C GLY A 154 7.86 15.94 5.65
N LEU A 155 8.48 14.83 5.28
CA LEU A 155 9.31 14.00 6.16
C LEU A 155 10.71 14.55 6.36
N HIS A 156 11.21 14.49 7.60
CA HIS A 156 12.54 15.00 7.98
C HIS A 156 13.27 14.04 8.91
N GLY A 157 14.61 13.91 8.73
CA GLY A 157 15.44 13.07 9.59
C GLY A 157 15.44 13.50 11.06
N SER A 158 15.26 14.79 11.37
CA SER A 158 15.20 15.31 12.74
C SER A 158 13.90 14.99 13.48
N ASP A 159 12.90 14.50 12.76
CA ASP A 159 11.62 14.11 13.30
C ASP A 159 11.38 12.64 12.96
N SER A 160 12.01 11.77 13.73
CA SER A 160 11.99 10.33 13.49
C SER A 160 12.20 9.53 14.78
N THR A 161 11.69 8.30 14.79
CA THR A 161 11.71 7.39 15.93
C THR A 161 12.21 6.02 15.51
N TRP A 162 13.12 5.43 16.31
CA TRP A 162 13.61 4.07 16.13
C TRP A 162 12.61 3.04 16.66
N LEU A 163 12.41 1.96 15.91
CA LEU A 163 11.66 0.77 16.33
C LEU A 163 12.53 -0.47 16.23
N GLU A 164 12.48 -1.31 17.24
CA GLU A 164 13.10 -2.62 17.28
C GLU A 164 12.26 -3.60 18.12
N ASN A 165 12.54 -4.87 18.01
CA ASN A 165 11.94 -5.88 18.87
C ASN A 165 12.49 -5.73 20.31
N ASP A 166 11.63 -5.74 21.35
CA ASP A 166 12.03 -5.69 22.76
C ASP A 166 12.93 -6.87 23.20
N ASP A 167 12.89 -7.97 22.44
CA ASP A 167 13.73 -9.18 22.63
C ASP A 167 14.38 -9.56 21.29
N PRO A 168 15.33 -8.73 20.80
CA PRO A 168 15.92 -8.89 19.46
C PRO A 168 16.79 -10.15 19.40
N ARG A 169 16.86 -10.74 18.20
CA ARG A 169 17.62 -11.98 17.96
C ARG A 169 18.43 -11.84 16.67
N ALA A 170 19.64 -12.37 16.68
CA ALA A 170 20.44 -12.43 15.47
C ALA A 170 19.72 -13.21 14.35
N GLY A 171 19.70 -12.66 13.15
CA GLY A 171 19.02 -13.23 11.99
C GLY A 171 17.49 -13.20 12.07
N ALA A 172 16.89 -12.36 12.90
CA ALA A 172 15.43 -12.21 12.98
C ALA A 172 14.88 -11.42 11.79
N HIS A 173 15.66 -10.51 11.23
CA HIS A 173 15.29 -9.60 10.13
C HIS A 173 13.99 -8.83 10.44
N PHE A 174 13.93 -8.19 11.61
CA PHE A 174 12.82 -7.33 11.99
C PHE A 174 12.64 -6.22 10.95
N GLY A 175 11.42 -6.05 10.43
CA GLY A 175 11.15 -5.14 9.33
C GLY A 175 11.21 -5.80 7.94
N ARG A 176 11.19 -7.14 7.86
CA ARG A 176 11.12 -7.87 6.59
C ARG A 176 9.94 -7.45 5.70
N ALA A 177 8.80 -7.17 6.32
CA ALA A 177 7.68 -6.43 5.77
C ALA A 177 7.05 -5.59 6.89
N VAL A 178 6.47 -4.48 6.51
CA VAL A 178 5.78 -3.55 7.41
C VAL A 178 4.47 -3.14 6.76
N GLU A 179 3.47 -2.87 7.59
CA GLU A 179 2.16 -2.39 7.15
C GLU A 179 1.57 -1.52 8.24
N ALA A 180 0.89 -0.43 7.89
CA ALA A 180 0.26 0.45 8.85
C ALA A 180 -1.22 0.61 8.55
N ALA A 181 -2.06 0.38 9.56
CA ALA A 181 -3.49 0.57 9.48
C ALA A 181 -4.12 0.58 10.87
N ARG A 182 -5.40 0.90 10.94
CA ARG A 182 -6.15 0.92 12.20
C ARG A 182 -6.62 -0.47 12.61
N TYR A 183 -5.70 -1.32 13.04
CA TYR A 183 -6.01 -2.68 13.49
C TYR A 183 -6.72 -2.74 14.84
N PHE A 184 -6.61 -1.70 15.68
CA PHE A 184 -7.07 -1.70 17.07
C PHE A 184 -7.89 -0.48 17.42
N ALA A 185 -8.78 -0.64 18.41
CA ALA A 185 -9.53 0.46 19.01
C ALA A 185 -8.58 1.46 19.68
N PRO A 186 -8.99 2.72 19.71
CA PRO A 186 -8.43 3.65 20.69
C PRO A 186 -8.65 3.07 22.10
N ASP A 187 -7.68 3.27 23.00
CA ASP A 187 -7.81 2.83 24.38
C ASP A 187 -9.07 3.45 25.03
N PRO A 188 -10.06 2.67 25.47
CA PRO A 188 -11.26 3.19 26.09
C PRO A 188 -10.99 3.93 27.41
N ALA A 189 -9.79 3.84 27.96
CA ALA A 189 -9.34 4.61 29.12
C ALA A 189 -8.75 5.98 28.75
N ASP A 190 -8.47 6.24 27.47
CA ASP A 190 -8.01 7.54 26.96
C ASP A 190 -9.21 8.34 26.42
N PRO A 191 -9.68 9.39 27.12
CA PRO A 191 -10.83 10.18 26.66
C PRO A 191 -10.53 11.03 25.39
N ASP A 192 -9.26 11.13 25.02
CA ASP A 192 -8.79 11.79 23.81
C ASP A 192 -8.32 10.77 22.76
N ALA A 193 -8.71 9.50 22.93
CA ALA A 193 -8.32 8.41 22.03
C ALA A 193 -8.98 8.57 20.66
N ASP A 194 -8.26 9.16 19.74
CA ASP A 194 -8.61 9.18 18.32
C ASP A 194 -8.22 7.84 17.66
N PRO A 195 -8.94 7.45 16.62
CA PRO A 195 -8.58 6.26 15.84
C PRO A 195 -7.24 6.53 15.14
N ARG A 196 -6.19 5.85 15.58
CA ARG A 196 -4.83 5.95 15.02
C ARG A 196 -4.45 4.66 14.35
N ASP A 197 -3.55 4.77 13.41
CA ASP A 197 -2.96 3.60 12.82
C ASP A 197 -1.96 2.94 13.78
N SER A 198 -1.75 1.66 13.57
CA SER A 198 -0.81 0.81 14.27
C SER A 198 0.09 0.14 13.24
N ILE A 199 1.31 -0.21 13.62
CA ILE A 199 2.25 -0.84 12.71
C ILE A 199 2.24 -2.35 12.94
N ALA A 200 2.08 -3.13 11.88
CA ALA A 200 2.37 -4.55 11.81
C ALA A 200 3.76 -4.75 11.23
N VAL A 201 4.60 -5.54 11.88
CA VAL A 201 6.00 -5.78 11.47
C VAL A 201 6.26 -7.28 11.42
N LEU A 202 6.80 -7.75 10.30
CA LEU A 202 7.25 -9.13 10.17
C LEU A 202 8.72 -9.30 10.55
N GLU A 203 8.98 -10.36 11.28
CA GLU A 203 10.27 -11.06 11.38
C GLU A 203 10.20 -12.36 10.57
N ASN A 204 11.29 -13.10 10.46
CA ASN A 204 11.29 -14.40 9.79
C ASN A 204 10.24 -15.38 10.34
N ASP A 205 9.99 -15.37 11.64
CA ASP A 205 9.15 -16.34 12.34
C ASP A 205 8.06 -15.71 13.24
N ALA A 206 7.88 -14.38 13.19
CA ALA A 206 6.90 -13.69 14.02
C ALA A 206 6.30 -12.46 13.31
N LEU A 207 5.05 -12.19 13.62
CA LEU A 207 4.35 -10.93 13.38
C LEU A 207 4.20 -10.19 14.71
N LEU A 208 4.59 -8.94 14.71
CA LEU A 208 4.60 -8.04 15.86
C LEU A 208 3.74 -6.81 15.55
N PHE A 209 3.16 -6.20 16.59
CA PHE A 209 2.41 -4.96 16.45
C PHE A 209 2.98 -3.87 17.33
N PHE A 210 3.04 -2.66 16.80
CA PHE A 210 3.37 -1.44 17.54
C PHE A 210 2.16 -0.53 17.59
N THR A 211 1.82 -0.11 18.79
CA THR A 211 0.68 0.77 19.05
C THR A 211 1.11 1.94 19.91
N ARG A 212 0.34 3.00 19.93
CA ARG A 212 0.59 4.12 20.82
C ARG A 212 0.47 3.70 22.28
N THR A 213 1.35 4.23 23.13
CA THR A 213 1.24 4.10 24.58
C THR A 213 0.29 5.15 25.15
N PRO A 214 -0.84 4.79 25.80
CA PRO A 214 -1.76 5.73 26.40
C PRO A 214 -1.10 6.68 27.39
N GLY A 215 -1.45 7.98 27.34
CA GLY A 215 -0.93 9.00 28.26
C GLY A 215 0.56 9.33 28.09
N GLN A 216 1.20 8.86 27.04
CA GLN A 216 2.54 9.25 26.61
C GLN A 216 2.49 10.24 25.46
N ASP A 217 3.66 10.68 25.00
CA ASP A 217 3.82 11.48 23.80
C ASP A 217 3.12 10.78 22.62
N ALA A 218 2.48 11.55 21.74
CA ALA A 218 1.77 11.03 20.58
C ALA A 218 2.67 10.15 19.70
N GLN A 219 3.94 10.53 19.57
CA GLN A 219 4.95 9.84 18.76
C GLN A 219 5.63 8.64 19.48
N ARG A 220 5.10 8.23 20.65
CA ARG A 220 5.64 7.07 21.36
C ARG A 220 4.86 5.81 21.05
N LEU A 221 5.45 4.95 20.26
CA LEU A 221 4.95 3.61 19.95
C LEU A 221 5.54 2.58 20.92
N THR A 222 4.74 1.57 21.27
CA THR A 222 5.14 0.47 22.13
C THR A 222 4.77 -0.85 21.48
N MET A 223 5.69 -1.81 21.48
CA MET A 223 5.44 -3.17 21.02
C MET A 223 4.39 -3.85 21.93
N SER A 224 3.42 -4.52 21.31
CA SER A 224 2.44 -5.30 22.06
C SER A 224 3.05 -6.59 22.59
N ASP A 225 2.54 -7.09 23.72
CA ASP A 225 2.99 -8.37 24.30
C ASP A 225 2.60 -9.58 23.43
N ARG A 226 1.64 -9.44 22.54
CA ARG A 226 1.19 -10.53 21.67
C ARG A 226 2.05 -10.62 20.43
N ARG A 227 2.67 -11.78 20.25
CA ARG A 227 3.38 -12.18 19.04
C ARG A 227 2.59 -13.30 18.37
N ILE A 228 2.38 -13.18 17.06
CA ILE A 228 1.83 -14.26 16.24
C ILE A 228 3.01 -14.96 15.57
N ARG A 229 3.19 -16.24 15.90
CA ARG A 229 4.32 -17.00 15.38
C ARG A 229 3.95 -17.75 14.11
N ALA A 230 4.93 -18.07 13.31
CA ALA A 230 4.77 -18.88 12.10
C ALA A 230 3.96 -20.18 12.35
N GLY A 231 4.14 -20.84 13.50
CA GLY A 231 3.38 -22.02 13.87
C GLY A 231 1.91 -21.79 14.26
N ASP A 232 1.48 -20.53 14.39
CA ASP A 232 0.08 -20.14 14.58
C ASP A 232 -0.63 -19.88 13.26
N VAL A 233 0.14 -19.66 12.19
CA VAL A 233 -0.32 -19.34 10.82
C VAL A 233 -0.30 -20.57 9.91
N ALA A 234 0.75 -21.39 9.99
CA ALA A 234 0.93 -22.58 9.16
C ALA A 234 0.87 -23.87 10.00
N PRO A 235 0.67 -25.03 9.37
CA PRO A 235 0.73 -26.31 10.07
C PRO A 235 2.04 -26.46 10.83
N ARG A 236 1.96 -26.88 12.09
CA ARG A 236 3.13 -27.20 12.92
C ARG A 236 3.95 -28.26 12.21
N ASP A 237 5.26 -28.15 12.24
CA ASP A 237 6.24 -29.06 11.65
C ASP A 237 6.63 -28.78 10.18
N THR A 238 6.04 -27.77 9.49
CA THR A 238 6.39 -27.48 8.08
C THR A 238 7.56 -26.52 7.91
N GLY A 239 7.94 -25.77 8.96
CA GLY A 239 8.75 -24.55 8.82
C GLY A 239 7.99 -23.54 7.97
N PHE A 240 7.94 -22.28 8.38
CA PHE A 240 7.19 -21.24 7.67
C PHE A 240 7.95 -19.92 7.76
N GLU A 241 8.01 -19.20 6.67
CA GLU A 241 8.66 -17.90 6.57
C GLU A 241 7.65 -16.89 6.05
N PHE A 242 7.44 -15.83 6.81
CA PHE A 242 6.55 -14.75 6.41
C PHE A 242 7.10 -13.96 5.21
N ARG A 243 6.21 -13.39 4.38
CA ARG A 243 6.59 -12.70 3.14
C ARG A 243 6.01 -11.31 3.01
N SER A 244 4.70 -11.16 3.01
CA SER A 244 4.05 -9.86 2.82
C SER A 244 2.83 -9.68 3.73
N LEU A 245 2.38 -8.45 3.80
CA LEU A 245 1.22 -7.98 4.54
C LEU A 245 0.33 -7.18 3.59
N SER A 246 -0.98 -7.19 3.82
CA SER A 246 -1.92 -6.26 3.23
C SER A 246 -3.08 -6.06 4.20
N HIS A 247 -3.46 -4.83 4.45
CA HIS A 247 -4.65 -4.53 5.24
C HIS A 247 -5.91 -4.46 4.36
N GLY A 248 -7.07 -4.69 4.96
CA GLY A 248 -8.39 -4.56 4.33
C GLY A 248 -9.47 -4.58 5.40
N ASN A 249 -10.73 -4.49 5.01
CA ASN A 249 -11.87 -4.63 5.91
C ASN A 249 -12.81 -5.72 5.37
N TYR A 250 -12.47 -6.97 5.68
CA TYR A 250 -13.18 -8.15 5.16
C TYR A 250 -14.50 -8.46 5.87
N ASN A 251 -14.84 -7.72 6.93
CA ASN A 251 -16.03 -7.96 7.75
C ASN A 251 -16.88 -6.70 7.98
N GLU A 252 -16.53 -5.57 7.33
CA GLU A 252 -17.19 -4.26 7.47
C GLU A 252 -17.29 -3.76 8.92
N ASP A 253 -16.40 -4.18 9.80
CA ASP A 253 -16.35 -3.60 11.14
C ASP A 253 -15.56 -2.28 11.16
N SER A 254 -15.21 -1.75 12.32
CA SER A 254 -14.52 -0.46 12.42
C SER A 254 -12.99 -0.59 12.40
N TRP A 255 -12.47 -1.79 12.22
CA TRP A 255 -11.04 -2.09 12.32
C TRP A 255 -10.53 -2.62 10.98
N ALA A 256 -9.29 -2.29 10.66
CA ALA A 256 -8.62 -2.95 9.56
C ALA A 256 -8.32 -4.40 9.93
N ASP A 257 -8.59 -5.30 9.02
CA ASP A 257 -8.13 -6.68 9.05
C ASP A 257 -6.74 -6.79 8.41
N LEU A 258 -6.03 -7.87 8.64
CA LEU A 258 -4.68 -8.07 8.13
C LEU A 258 -4.56 -9.43 7.45
N ALA A 259 -4.23 -9.43 6.17
CA ALA A 259 -3.77 -10.61 5.45
C ALA A 259 -2.25 -10.76 5.63
N VAL A 260 -1.81 -11.92 6.08
CA VAL A 260 -0.41 -12.25 6.34
C VAL A 260 -0.02 -13.42 5.48
N SER A 261 0.87 -13.20 4.53
CA SER A 261 1.34 -14.24 3.62
C SER A 261 2.66 -14.84 4.06
N GLY A 262 2.93 -16.05 3.59
CA GLY A 262 4.21 -16.69 3.76
C GLY A 262 4.31 -18.00 3.01
N VAL A 263 5.50 -18.60 3.05
CA VAL A 263 5.79 -19.85 2.36
C VAL A 263 6.41 -20.87 3.30
N THR A 264 6.13 -22.14 3.03
CA THR A 264 6.75 -23.24 3.77
C THR A 264 8.24 -23.37 3.44
N THR A 265 9.05 -23.73 4.43
CA THR A 265 10.51 -23.97 4.30
C THR A 265 10.90 -25.42 4.58
N GLY A 266 9.94 -26.26 5.02
CA GLY A 266 10.14 -27.67 5.42
C GLY A 266 10.03 -28.69 4.29
N GLU A 267 9.17 -29.72 4.45
CA GLU A 267 9.08 -30.86 3.52
C GLU A 267 8.56 -30.51 2.11
N GLN A 268 7.78 -29.45 1.98
CA GLN A 268 7.31 -28.90 0.70
C GLN A 268 7.67 -27.40 0.65
N PRO A 269 8.95 -27.08 0.42
CA PRO A 269 9.40 -25.70 0.47
C PRO A 269 8.76 -24.87 -0.65
N GLY A 270 8.39 -23.62 -0.32
CA GLY A 270 7.81 -22.67 -1.26
C GLY A 270 6.30 -22.80 -1.47
N THR A 271 5.58 -23.70 -0.77
CA THR A 271 4.10 -23.70 -0.79
C THR A 271 3.58 -22.49 -0.01
N GLY A 272 2.78 -21.66 -0.69
CA GLY A 272 2.23 -20.45 -0.13
C GLY A 272 1.01 -20.69 0.78
N THR A 273 0.87 -19.85 1.79
CA THR A 273 -0.30 -19.82 2.68
C THR A 273 -0.53 -18.37 3.15
N VAL A 274 -1.79 -17.94 3.14
CA VAL A 274 -2.22 -16.65 3.68
C VAL A 274 -3.12 -16.89 4.88
N ARG A 275 -2.86 -16.16 5.96
CA ARG A 275 -3.73 -16.10 7.13
C ARG A 275 -4.37 -14.73 7.22
N VAL A 276 -5.68 -14.67 7.36
CA VAL A 276 -6.41 -13.44 7.66
C VAL A 276 -6.64 -13.33 9.17
N LEU A 277 -6.37 -12.16 9.71
CA LEU A 277 -6.60 -11.78 11.10
C LEU A 277 -7.59 -10.62 11.11
N HIS A 278 -8.74 -10.81 11.76
CA HIS A 278 -9.68 -9.69 11.93
C HIS A 278 -9.20 -8.73 13.00
N GLY A 279 -9.29 -7.43 12.69
CA GLY A 279 -9.05 -6.35 13.62
C GLY A 279 -9.95 -6.43 14.85
N ALA A 280 -9.58 -5.76 15.95
CA ALA A 280 -10.27 -5.92 17.22
C ALA A 280 -10.06 -4.70 18.13
N PRO A 281 -10.85 -4.56 19.21
CA PRO A 281 -10.65 -3.51 20.21
C PRO A 281 -9.25 -3.53 20.86
N ASP A 282 -8.57 -4.64 20.87
CA ASP A 282 -7.18 -4.77 21.37
C ASP A 282 -6.44 -5.91 20.67
N VAL A 283 -5.12 -5.94 20.78
CA VAL A 283 -4.28 -7.00 20.18
C VAL A 283 -4.66 -8.41 20.65
N ALA A 284 -5.14 -8.57 21.89
CA ALA A 284 -5.55 -9.87 22.43
C ALA A 284 -6.84 -10.39 21.77
N GLY A 285 -7.66 -9.48 21.26
CA GLY A 285 -8.93 -9.75 20.60
C GLY A 285 -8.86 -10.08 19.11
N LEU A 286 -7.68 -9.96 18.46
CA LEU A 286 -7.54 -10.29 17.03
C LEU A 286 -8.22 -11.61 16.69
N GLY A 287 -9.16 -11.56 15.76
CA GLY A 287 -10.00 -12.67 15.32
C GLY A 287 -9.33 -13.56 14.29
N ASP A 288 -9.90 -14.72 14.07
CA ASP A 288 -9.51 -15.66 13.02
C ASP A 288 -10.36 -15.42 11.76
N GLY A 289 -9.80 -14.81 10.73
CA GLY A 289 -10.44 -14.56 9.44
C GLY A 289 -10.28 -15.70 8.44
N GLY A 290 -9.59 -16.79 8.82
CA GLY A 290 -9.38 -17.95 7.95
C GLY A 290 -7.98 -18.10 7.40
N THR A 291 -7.78 -19.19 6.66
CA THR A 291 -6.50 -19.53 6.02
C THR A 291 -6.76 -19.90 4.57
N PHE A 292 -5.98 -19.35 3.66
CA PHE A 292 -6.16 -19.47 2.22
C PHE A 292 -4.86 -19.97 1.56
N PRO A 293 -4.93 -20.81 0.53
CA PRO A 293 -3.75 -21.25 -0.22
C PRO A 293 -3.27 -20.14 -1.15
N GLY A 294 -1.96 -20.10 -1.40
CA GLY A 294 -1.29 -19.15 -2.30
C GLY A 294 -0.35 -18.21 -1.56
N GLY A 295 0.29 -17.32 -2.27
CA GLY A 295 1.32 -16.39 -1.80
C GLY A 295 2.57 -16.46 -2.69
N PRO A 296 3.54 -15.53 -2.57
CA PRO A 296 3.76 -14.62 -1.42
C PRO A 296 2.99 -13.29 -1.47
N ALA A 297 2.54 -12.80 -2.62
CA ALA A 297 1.89 -11.51 -2.73
C ALA A 297 0.42 -11.55 -2.29
N VAL A 298 -0.05 -10.49 -1.65
CA VAL A 298 -1.45 -10.27 -1.28
C VAL A 298 -1.82 -8.80 -1.48
N VAL A 299 -3.05 -8.54 -1.90
CA VAL A 299 -3.63 -7.19 -1.97
C VAL A 299 -5.12 -7.23 -1.67
N SER A 300 -5.61 -6.21 -0.98
CA SER A 300 -7.02 -6.05 -0.61
C SER A 300 -7.70 -4.97 -1.45
N GLY A 301 -9.00 -5.13 -1.70
CA GLY A 301 -9.83 -4.13 -2.39
C GLY A 301 -11.25 -4.61 -2.56
N ASP A 302 -12.21 -3.71 -2.74
CA ASP A 302 -13.63 -4.01 -2.98
C ASP A 302 -13.89 -4.11 -4.49
N TRP A 303 -13.54 -5.26 -5.10
CA TRP A 303 -13.66 -5.44 -6.55
C TRP A 303 -15.10 -5.63 -7.02
N ASP A 304 -15.98 -6.20 -6.22
CA ASP A 304 -17.36 -6.41 -6.60
C ASP A 304 -18.30 -5.25 -6.20
N GLY A 305 -17.76 -4.22 -5.53
CA GLY A 305 -18.48 -3.01 -5.15
C GLY A 305 -19.54 -3.21 -4.07
N THR A 306 -19.34 -4.22 -3.21
CA THR A 306 -20.26 -4.51 -2.09
C THR A 306 -20.01 -3.64 -0.87
N GLY A 307 -18.85 -2.99 -0.77
CA GLY A 307 -18.40 -2.20 0.37
C GLY A 307 -17.53 -3.00 1.34
N GLN A 308 -17.48 -4.30 1.18
CA GLN A 308 -16.63 -5.23 1.92
C GLN A 308 -15.38 -5.52 1.08
N ASP A 309 -14.20 -5.42 1.69
CA ASP A 309 -12.99 -5.73 0.93
C ASP A 309 -12.91 -7.22 0.60
N ASP A 310 -12.36 -7.49 -0.56
CA ASP A 310 -11.99 -8.79 -1.10
C ASP A 310 -10.47 -8.98 -0.95
N LEU A 311 -9.98 -10.18 -1.21
CA LEU A 311 -8.57 -10.52 -1.15
C LEU A 311 -8.11 -11.16 -2.45
N VAL A 312 -7.07 -10.60 -3.07
CA VAL A 312 -6.33 -11.26 -4.14
C VAL A 312 -5.01 -11.80 -3.60
N ILE A 313 -4.74 -13.05 -3.93
CA ILE A 313 -3.53 -13.76 -3.55
C ILE A 313 -2.78 -14.12 -4.83
N GLY A 314 -1.54 -13.66 -4.96
CA GLY A 314 -0.61 -14.09 -5.98
C GLY A 314 0.03 -15.43 -5.60
N ASP A 315 0.23 -16.34 -6.54
CA ASP A 315 0.89 -17.62 -6.31
C ASP A 315 1.97 -17.88 -7.37
N THR A 316 3.19 -17.65 -6.97
CA THR A 316 4.40 -17.89 -7.77
C THR A 316 5.30 -18.98 -7.16
N GLY A 317 4.81 -19.62 -6.10
CA GLY A 317 5.54 -20.60 -5.29
C GLY A 317 5.54 -22.02 -5.83
N ALA A 318 6.02 -22.92 -5.01
CA ALA A 318 6.01 -24.35 -5.34
C ALA A 318 4.58 -24.89 -5.37
N GLY A 319 4.17 -25.43 -6.51
CA GLY A 319 2.80 -25.91 -6.74
C GLY A 319 1.90 -24.88 -7.43
N ALA A 320 2.38 -23.66 -7.60
CA ALA A 320 1.75 -22.67 -8.46
C ALA A 320 1.63 -23.16 -9.91
N PRO A 321 0.74 -22.58 -10.71
CA PRO A 321 0.71 -22.81 -12.15
C PRO A 321 2.05 -22.47 -12.80
N THR A 322 2.29 -23.02 -13.97
CA THR A 322 3.41 -22.58 -14.80
C THR A 322 3.28 -21.07 -15.04
N GLY A 323 4.33 -20.33 -14.77
CA GLY A 323 4.36 -18.87 -14.92
C GLY A 323 3.77 -18.09 -13.74
N GLY A 324 3.03 -18.72 -12.84
CA GLY A 324 2.33 -18.06 -11.72
C GLY A 324 0.83 -17.88 -11.96
N GLY A 325 0.14 -17.32 -10.98
CA GLY A 325 -1.30 -17.09 -11.03
C GLY A 325 -1.79 -16.19 -9.90
N ILE A 326 -3.05 -15.80 -9.97
CA ILE A 326 -3.73 -15.08 -8.91
C ILE A 326 -5.08 -15.72 -8.59
N THR A 327 -5.50 -15.61 -7.36
CA THR A 327 -6.78 -16.10 -6.85
C THR A 327 -7.53 -14.99 -6.14
N LEU A 328 -8.79 -14.76 -6.52
CA LEU A 328 -9.69 -13.79 -5.88
C LEU A 328 -10.63 -14.50 -4.90
N TYR A 329 -10.69 -14.02 -3.67
CA TYR A 329 -11.65 -14.38 -2.64
C TYR A 329 -12.52 -13.19 -2.31
N LEU A 330 -13.84 -13.32 -2.50
CA LEU A 330 -14.80 -12.25 -2.23
C LEU A 330 -15.18 -12.18 -0.75
N GLY A 331 -15.55 -11.00 -0.30
CA GLY A 331 -16.18 -10.78 0.98
C GLY A 331 -17.51 -11.51 1.10
N ARG A 332 -17.85 -12.00 2.30
CA ARG A 332 -19.15 -12.65 2.56
C ARG A 332 -20.24 -11.62 2.76
N GLY A 333 -21.35 -11.79 2.07
CA GLY A 333 -22.51 -10.93 2.25
C GLY A 333 -23.14 -10.98 3.66
N ASP A 334 -22.65 -11.82 4.57
CA ASP A 334 -23.06 -11.87 5.98
C ASP A 334 -22.10 -11.16 6.93
N LEU A 335 -21.08 -10.48 6.38
CA LEU A 335 -20.06 -9.70 7.09
C LEU A 335 -19.20 -10.52 8.05
N SER A 336 -19.02 -11.81 7.78
CA SER A 336 -18.21 -12.70 8.63
C SER A 336 -16.79 -12.93 8.13
N GLY A 337 -16.34 -12.15 7.16
CA GLY A 337 -15.03 -12.25 6.52
C GLY A 337 -15.11 -12.74 5.07
N LEU A 338 -14.06 -13.37 4.57
CA LEU A 338 -13.96 -13.83 3.19
C LEU A 338 -14.68 -15.17 2.93
N GLU A 339 -15.17 -15.38 1.71
CA GLU A 339 -15.65 -16.69 1.28
C GLU A 339 -14.51 -17.71 1.28
N PRO A 340 -14.74 -18.96 1.74
CA PRO A 340 -13.67 -19.95 1.87
C PRO A 340 -13.25 -20.53 0.50
N GLU A 341 -14.11 -20.43 -0.52
CA GLU A 341 -13.86 -20.91 -1.87
C GLU A 341 -13.54 -19.73 -2.78
N PRO A 342 -12.57 -19.84 -3.68
CA PRO A 342 -12.21 -18.77 -4.58
C PRO A 342 -13.35 -18.44 -5.55
N ALA A 343 -13.56 -17.14 -5.77
CA ALA A 343 -14.49 -16.64 -6.76
C ALA A 343 -13.93 -16.75 -8.18
N GLN A 344 -12.64 -16.41 -8.33
CA GLN A 344 -11.95 -16.42 -9.62
C GLN A 344 -10.52 -16.88 -9.47
N TYR A 345 -10.00 -17.44 -10.56
CA TYR A 345 -8.61 -17.85 -10.69
C TYR A 345 -8.08 -17.45 -12.07
N TRP A 346 -6.93 -16.79 -12.11
CA TRP A 346 -6.36 -16.23 -13.33
C TRP A 346 -4.88 -16.60 -13.50
N THR A 347 -4.49 -16.80 -14.75
CA THR A 347 -3.10 -16.94 -15.21
C THR A 347 -2.95 -16.18 -16.52
N GLN A 348 -1.75 -16.10 -17.05
CA GLN A 348 -1.52 -15.53 -18.40
C GLN A 348 -2.22 -16.35 -19.50
N ASP A 349 -2.54 -17.64 -19.27
CA ASP A 349 -3.29 -18.48 -20.22
C ASP A 349 -4.82 -18.30 -20.10
N SER A 350 -5.31 -17.45 -19.18
CA SER A 350 -6.74 -17.18 -19.05
C SER A 350 -7.27 -16.43 -20.27
N THR A 351 -8.53 -16.69 -20.63
CA THR A 351 -9.17 -16.04 -21.78
C THR A 351 -9.09 -14.51 -21.62
N GLY A 352 -8.70 -13.80 -22.65
CA GLY A 352 -8.61 -12.33 -22.68
C GLY A 352 -7.31 -11.76 -22.12
N VAL A 353 -6.51 -12.54 -21.44
CA VAL A 353 -5.18 -12.11 -20.93
C VAL A 353 -4.16 -12.23 -22.08
N PRO A 354 -3.44 -11.13 -22.43
CA PRO A 354 -2.35 -11.18 -23.40
C PRO A 354 -1.16 -11.98 -22.87
N GLY A 355 -0.46 -12.70 -23.74
CA GLY A 355 0.74 -13.46 -23.38
C GLY A 355 0.51 -14.96 -23.37
N THR A 356 1.40 -15.68 -22.74
CA THR A 356 1.39 -17.14 -22.57
C THR A 356 2.21 -17.47 -21.33
N SER A 357 1.70 -18.29 -20.43
CA SER A 357 2.43 -18.67 -19.21
C SER A 357 3.69 -19.47 -19.51
N GLU A 358 4.83 -18.97 -19.10
CA GLU A 358 6.14 -19.62 -19.19
C GLU A 358 6.72 -19.89 -17.79
N ALA A 359 7.62 -20.83 -17.69
CA ALA A 359 8.20 -21.13 -16.37
C ALA A 359 9.22 -20.05 -16.00
N GLY A 360 8.97 -19.37 -14.91
CA GLY A 360 9.84 -18.30 -14.40
C GLY A 360 9.25 -16.90 -14.48
N ASP A 361 8.13 -16.69 -15.21
CA ASP A 361 7.50 -15.37 -15.40
C ASP A 361 7.13 -14.70 -14.09
N GLN A 362 6.74 -15.50 -13.08
CA GLN A 362 6.32 -15.01 -11.76
C GLN A 362 5.11 -14.06 -11.85
N TRP A 363 4.15 -14.34 -12.73
CA TRP A 363 2.91 -13.57 -12.85
C TRP A 363 2.11 -13.64 -11.56
N GLY A 364 1.87 -12.50 -10.91
CA GLY A 364 1.31 -12.40 -9.57
C GLY A 364 2.35 -12.27 -8.45
N ALA A 365 3.62 -11.97 -8.80
CA ALA A 365 4.65 -11.71 -7.79
C ALA A 365 4.42 -10.41 -7.03
N GLU A 366 3.84 -9.42 -7.70
CA GLU A 366 3.43 -8.13 -7.12
C GLU A 366 2.03 -7.77 -7.59
N LEU A 367 1.26 -7.12 -6.73
CA LEU A 367 -0.14 -6.80 -6.93
C LEU A 367 -0.43 -5.40 -6.40
N SER A 368 -1.30 -4.64 -7.07
CA SER A 368 -1.80 -3.36 -6.56
C SER A 368 -3.21 -3.08 -7.09
N ALA A 369 -4.07 -2.48 -6.27
CA ALA A 369 -5.46 -2.18 -6.56
C ALA A 369 -5.68 -0.67 -6.81
N GLY A 370 -6.48 -0.30 -7.83
CA GLY A 370 -6.85 1.09 -8.09
C GLY A 370 -7.73 1.22 -9.32
N ASP A 371 -8.63 2.18 -9.33
CA ASP A 371 -9.57 2.42 -10.44
C ASP A 371 -8.86 3.19 -11.59
N THR A 372 -8.38 2.48 -12.60
CA THR A 372 -7.58 3.08 -13.68
C THR A 372 -8.42 3.81 -14.73
N ASP A 373 -9.75 3.65 -14.77
CA ASP A 373 -10.63 4.27 -15.77
C ASP A 373 -11.81 5.06 -15.21
N GLY A 374 -11.94 5.12 -13.90
CA GLY A 374 -12.95 5.92 -13.23
C GLY A 374 -14.36 5.32 -13.29
N ASP A 375 -14.48 4.00 -13.43
CA ASP A 375 -15.79 3.33 -13.48
C ASP A 375 -16.36 2.98 -12.09
N GLY A 376 -15.55 3.16 -11.05
CA GLY A 376 -15.91 2.93 -9.65
C GLY A 376 -15.64 1.52 -9.14
N HIS A 377 -14.99 0.68 -9.95
CA HIS A 377 -14.48 -0.64 -9.55
C HIS A 377 -12.96 -0.63 -9.63
N PRO A 378 -12.25 -1.07 -8.58
CA PRO A 378 -10.80 -1.14 -8.65
C PRO A 378 -10.35 -2.14 -9.72
N ASP A 379 -9.36 -1.74 -10.51
CA ASP A 379 -8.60 -2.64 -11.38
C ASP A 379 -7.45 -3.27 -10.58
N LEU A 380 -6.83 -4.30 -11.13
CA LEU A 380 -5.71 -4.97 -10.54
C LEU A 380 -4.48 -4.88 -11.44
N ALA A 381 -3.40 -4.26 -10.96
CA ALA A 381 -2.08 -4.40 -11.55
C ALA A 381 -1.42 -5.69 -11.07
N VAL A 382 -0.85 -6.45 -12.00
CA VAL A 382 -0.19 -7.74 -11.75
C VAL A 382 1.21 -7.69 -12.33
N GLY A 383 2.23 -7.74 -11.49
CA GLY A 383 3.63 -7.80 -11.88
C GLY A 383 4.06 -9.22 -12.24
N ALA A 384 4.89 -9.34 -13.27
CA ALA A 384 5.57 -10.56 -13.70
C ALA A 384 7.05 -10.24 -13.98
N PRO A 385 7.87 -10.08 -12.93
CA PRO A 385 9.27 -9.63 -13.09
C PRO A 385 10.17 -10.64 -13.82
N GLY A 386 9.76 -11.87 -13.96
CA GLY A 386 10.49 -12.91 -14.69
C GLY A 386 10.05 -13.08 -16.13
N GLU A 387 9.12 -12.29 -16.64
CA GLU A 387 8.64 -12.38 -18.04
C GLU A 387 9.76 -12.12 -19.04
N ASP A 388 9.86 -12.98 -20.03
CA ASP A 388 10.81 -12.87 -21.13
C ASP A 388 10.22 -11.97 -22.26
N ILE A 389 10.80 -10.81 -22.52
CA ILE A 389 10.32 -9.94 -23.59
C ILE A 389 11.06 -10.26 -24.89
N GLY A 390 10.43 -11.10 -25.70
CA GLY A 390 11.00 -11.60 -26.96
C GLY A 390 12.18 -12.55 -26.73
N ASN A 391 13.42 -12.07 -26.83
CA ASN A 391 14.62 -12.85 -26.52
C ASN A 391 15.41 -12.28 -25.33
N VAL A 392 14.80 -11.39 -24.60
CA VAL A 392 15.43 -10.75 -23.42
C VAL A 392 14.89 -11.41 -22.16
N PRO A 393 15.70 -12.25 -21.49
CA PRO A 393 15.21 -12.99 -20.33
C PRO A 393 15.03 -12.11 -19.12
N ASP A 394 13.99 -12.40 -18.32
CA ASP A 394 13.65 -11.74 -17.07
C ASP A 394 13.58 -10.20 -17.21
N ALA A 395 13.14 -9.69 -18.36
CA ALA A 395 12.97 -8.25 -18.56
C ALA A 395 11.77 -7.71 -17.79
N GLY A 396 10.76 -8.54 -17.61
CA GLY A 396 9.56 -8.28 -16.85
C GLY A 396 8.46 -7.51 -17.59
N ALA A 397 7.23 -7.66 -17.08
CA ALA A 397 6.04 -6.99 -17.61
C ALA A 397 4.99 -6.81 -16.51
N VAL A 398 3.97 -5.98 -16.80
CA VAL A 398 2.82 -5.73 -15.93
C VAL A 398 1.53 -5.92 -16.70
N TRP A 399 0.56 -6.61 -16.11
CA TRP A 399 -0.81 -6.69 -16.62
C TRP A 399 -1.73 -5.84 -15.76
N VAL A 400 -2.82 -5.36 -16.38
CA VAL A 400 -3.92 -4.71 -15.67
C VAL A 400 -5.20 -5.42 -16.04
N LEU A 401 -5.84 -6.05 -15.06
CA LEU A 401 -7.15 -6.67 -15.15
C LEU A 401 -8.20 -5.64 -14.74
N ARG A 402 -9.30 -5.59 -15.51
CA ARG A 402 -10.39 -4.66 -15.23
C ARG A 402 -11.31 -5.22 -14.15
N GLY A 403 -11.57 -4.39 -13.14
CA GLY A 403 -12.60 -4.67 -12.16
C GLY A 403 -14.01 -4.57 -12.72
N ASP A 404 -14.94 -5.34 -12.19
CA ASP A 404 -16.38 -5.21 -12.42
C ASP A 404 -17.15 -5.81 -11.22
N ARG A 405 -18.47 -5.69 -11.24
CA ARG A 405 -19.36 -6.17 -10.13
C ARG A 405 -19.27 -7.67 -9.82
N THR A 406 -18.42 -8.41 -10.48
CA THR A 406 -18.24 -9.85 -10.28
C THR A 406 -16.80 -10.23 -9.96
N GLY A 407 -15.95 -9.22 -9.76
CA GLY A 407 -14.51 -9.34 -9.63
C GLY A 407 -13.78 -8.85 -10.88
N PHE A 408 -12.99 -9.71 -11.55
CA PHE A 408 -12.26 -9.32 -12.76
C PHE A 408 -12.92 -9.79 -14.04
N SER A 409 -12.77 -8.96 -15.10
CA SER A 409 -13.30 -9.20 -16.44
C SER A 409 -12.18 -9.63 -17.39
N ASP A 410 -12.51 -10.56 -18.33
CA ASP A 410 -11.62 -10.93 -19.44
C ASP A 410 -11.59 -9.87 -20.57
N ALA A 411 -12.47 -8.87 -20.48
CA ALA A 411 -12.55 -7.78 -21.42
C ALA A 411 -11.68 -6.60 -21.01
N GLY A 412 -10.79 -6.16 -21.90
CA GLY A 412 -10.00 -4.96 -21.68
C GLY A 412 -8.72 -5.16 -20.87
N VAL A 413 -8.32 -6.41 -20.60
CA VAL A 413 -7.01 -6.70 -20.00
C VAL A 413 -5.91 -6.13 -20.89
N LYS A 414 -4.97 -5.41 -20.28
CA LYS A 414 -3.82 -4.80 -20.98
C LYS A 414 -2.53 -5.35 -20.39
N SER A 415 -1.50 -5.46 -21.24
CA SER A 415 -0.13 -5.70 -20.78
C SER A 415 0.78 -4.56 -21.18
N PHE A 416 1.75 -4.29 -20.35
CA PHE A 416 2.77 -3.26 -20.53
C PHE A 416 4.14 -3.86 -20.35
N ASP A 417 5.09 -3.46 -21.20
CA ASP A 417 6.50 -3.82 -21.13
C ASP A 417 7.36 -2.69 -21.73
N GLN A 418 8.66 -2.75 -21.55
CA GLN A 418 9.59 -1.71 -22.04
C GLN A 418 9.77 -1.70 -23.58
N GLN A 419 9.24 -2.67 -24.32
CA GLN A 419 9.23 -2.64 -25.80
C GLN A 419 7.94 -2.05 -26.37
N LEU A 420 6.94 -1.80 -25.54
CA LEU A 420 5.70 -1.17 -25.99
C LEU A 420 5.98 0.27 -26.47
N ALA A 421 5.38 0.65 -27.60
CA ALA A 421 5.52 2.02 -28.11
C ALA A 421 5.08 3.04 -27.05
N ASP A 422 5.80 4.14 -26.94
CA ASP A 422 5.60 5.22 -25.97
C ASP A 422 5.99 4.89 -24.51
N ILE A 423 6.45 3.67 -24.21
CA ILE A 423 7.15 3.37 -22.95
C ILE A 423 8.64 3.70 -23.14
N PRO A 424 9.23 4.63 -22.35
CA PRO A 424 10.66 4.94 -22.45
C PRO A 424 11.53 3.80 -21.93
N GLY A 425 12.73 3.66 -22.48
CA GLY A 425 13.69 2.61 -22.08
C GLY A 425 13.87 1.56 -23.15
N THR A 426 14.52 0.49 -22.81
CA THR A 426 14.76 -0.70 -23.64
C THR A 426 14.86 -1.88 -22.71
N ALA A 427 14.09 -2.91 -22.95
CA ALA A 427 14.16 -4.13 -22.16
C ALA A 427 15.55 -4.73 -22.16
N GLU A 428 16.15 -4.92 -21.01
CA GLU A 428 17.44 -5.53 -20.77
C GLU A 428 17.27 -6.79 -19.94
N LYS A 429 18.27 -7.65 -19.96
CA LYS A 429 18.22 -8.91 -19.20
C LYS A 429 18.18 -8.61 -17.70
N SER A 430 17.19 -9.19 -17.03
CA SER A 430 17.00 -9.12 -15.57
C SER A 430 16.67 -7.72 -15.06
N ASP A 431 16.09 -6.84 -15.87
CA ASP A 431 15.53 -5.56 -15.44
C ASP A 431 14.41 -5.75 -14.42
N ARG A 432 13.63 -6.83 -14.59
CA ARG A 432 12.52 -7.18 -13.70
C ARG A 432 11.46 -6.08 -13.62
N TRP A 433 11.09 -5.48 -14.75
CA TRP A 433 10.00 -4.50 -14.80
C TRP A 433 8.70 -5.09 -14.27
N GLY A 434 8.04 -4.40 -13.33
CA GLY A 434 6.94 -4.97 -12.55
C GLY A 434 7.40 -5.76 -11.32
N GLY A 435 8.68 -5.63 -10.92
CA GLY A 435 9.20 -6.14 -9.64
C GLY A 435 8.62 -5.43 -8.43
N GLN A 436 8.09 -4.21 -8.61
CA GLN A 436 7.11 -3.55 -7.77
C GLN A 436 6.10 -2.86 -8.67
N VAL A 437 4.84 -2.85 -8.27
CA VAL A 437 3.76 -2.14 -8.93
C VAL A 437 2.92 -1.39 -7.90
N ARG A 438 2.46 -0.18 -8.26
CA ARG A 438 1.51 0.58 -7.46
C ARG A 438 0.55 1.34 -8.35
N LEU A 439 -0.74 1.22 -8.12
CA LEU A 439 -1.76 2.09 -8.70
C LEU A 439 -2.01 3.26 -7.75
N ILE A 440 -1.92 4.49 -8.27
CA ILE A 440 -2.00 5.72 -7.48
C ILE A 440 -2.75 6.83 -8.24
N ASP A 441 -3.59 7.56 -7.55
CA ASP A 441 -4.24 8.79 -8.03
C ASP A 441 -3.52 10.03 -7.47
N ALA A 442 -2.30 10.28 -7.98
CA ALA A 442 -1.39 11.30 -7.47
C ALA A 442 -1.86 12.75 -7.69
N ASP A 443 -2.81 13.02 -8.59
CA ASP A 443 -3.37 14.36 -8.85
C ASP A 443 -4.86 14.50 -8.47
N LYS A 444 -5.44 13.43 -7.92
CA LYS A 444 -6.83 13.32 -7.46
C LYS A 444 -7.85 13.66 -8.54
N ASP A 445 -7.58 13.20 -9.76
CA ASP A 445 -8.54 13.30 -10.87
C ASP A 445 -9.51 12.11 -10.95
N GLY A 446 -9.35 11.11 -10.08
CA GLY A 446 -10.15 9.91 -9.98
C GLY A 446 -9.69 8.78 -10.90
N LEU A 447 -8.49 8.90 -11.51
CA LEU A 447 -7.92 7.90 -12.39
C LEU A 447 -6.55 7.45 -11.87
N PHE A 448 -6.44 6.20 -11.50
CA PHE A 448 -5.20 5.66 -10.93
C PHE A 448 -4.17 5.36 -12.03
N GLY A 449 -3.07 6.09 -12.05
CA GLY A 449 -1.89 5.80 -12.85
C GLY A 449 -1.08 4.65 -12.26
N LEU A 450 -0.18 4.05 -13.07
CA LEU A 450 0.68 2.96 -12.62
C LEU A 450 2.11 3.47 -12.36
N LEU A 451 2.63 3.15 -11.19
CA LEU A 451 4.07 3.09 -10.94
C LEU A 451 4.52 1.65 -11.17
N ALA A 452 5.45 1.45 -12.09
CA ALA A 452 6.06 0.15 -12.34
C ALA A 452 7.57 0.28 -12.17
N ALA A 453 8.14 -0.47 -11.25
CA ALA A 453 9.58 -0.45 -10.99
C ALA A 453 10.30 -1.61 -11.67
N ALA A 454 11.53 -1.34 -12.07
CA ALA A 454 12.51 -2.31 -12.54
C ALA A 454 13.78 -2.19 -11.68
N PRO A 455 13.84 -2.88 -10.53
CA PRO A 455 15.00 -2.75 -9.62
C PRO A 455 16.32 -3.25 -10.23
N GLY A 456 16.28 -4.08 -11.28
CA GLY A 456 17.44 -4.59 -11.99
C GLY A 456 17.91 -3.71 -13.16
N GLU A 457 17.17 -2.66 -13.52
CA GLU A 457 17.48 -1.75 -14.62
C GLU A 457 18.90 -1.18 -14.51
N ASN A 458 19.62 -1.13 -15.65
CA ASN A 458 20.99 -0.60 -15.75
C ASN A 458 21.98 -1.27 -14.76
N THR A 459 21.88 -2.59 -14.61
CA THR A 459 22.78 -3.35 -13.71
C THR A 459 22.54 -3.02 -12.23
N ASP A 460 21.30 -3.21 -11.77
CA ASP A 460 20.83 -2.99 -10.40
C ASP A 460 20.85 -1.50 -9.93
N ASP A 461 20.89 -0.52 -10.84
CA ASP A 461 20.67 0.89 -10.46
C ASP A 461 19.20 1.14 -10.13
N GLY A 462 18.30 0.54 -10.91
CA GLY A 462 16.85 0.58 -10.72
C GLY A 462 16.19 1.87 -11.20
N PHE A 463 14.96 1.72 -11.72
CA PHE A 463 14.13 2.83 -12.23
C PHE A 463 12.65 2.60 -11.91
N VAL A 464 11.87 3.67 -11.92
CA VAL A 464 10.41 3.64 -11.84
C VAL A 464 9.81 4.35 -13.04
N TRP A 465 8.82 3.72 -13.67
CA TRP A 465 7.98 4.28 -14.73
C TRP A 465 6.67 4.76 -14.15
N VAL A 466 6.25 5.94 -14.58
CA VAL A 466 4.94 6.51 -14.29
C VAL A 466 4.11 6.43 -15.54
N VAL A 467 3.16 5.50 -15.58
CA VAL A 467 2.26 5.26 -16.71
C VAL A 467 0.93 5.95 -16.40
N PRO A 468 0.52 6.97 -17.18
CA PRO A 468 -0.70 7.70 -16.91
C PRO A 468 -1.96 6.90 -17.22
N ALA A 469 -3.05 7.26 -16.57
CA ALA A 469 -4.39 6.72 -16.80
C ALA A 469 -5.26 7.64 -17.68
N SER A 470 -6.38 7.13 -18.12
CA SER A 470 -7.44 7.83 -18.85
C SER A 470 -8.77 7.11 -18.62
N THR A 471 -9.90 7.67 -19.00
CA THR A 471 -11.21 7.00 -18.96
C THR A 471 -11.31 5.71 -19.80
N SER A 472 -10.22 5.24 -20.35
CA SER A 472 -10.08 3.93 -21.00
C SER A 472 -9.05 3.03 -20.30
N GLY A 473 -8.68 3.37 -19.09
CA GLY A 473 -7.60 2.74 -18.29
C GLY A 473 -6.23 3.27 -18.67
N LEU A 474 -5.18 2.60 -18.24
CA LEU A 474 -3.79 3.01 -18.45
C LEU A 474 -3.44 3.20 -19.93
N VAL A 475 -2.59 4.18 -20.21
CA VAL A 475 -2.13 4.53 -21.56
C VAL A 475 -0.60 4.69 -21.57
N ALA A 476 0.08 4.09 -22.55
CA ALA A 476 1.54 4.20 -22.68
C ALA A 476 2.00 5.63 -23.04
N ALA A 477 1.17 6.36 -23.81
CA ALA A 477 1.48 7.73 -24.20
C ALA A 477 1.56 8.67 -23.00
N GLY A 478 2.68 9.38 -22.87
CA GLY A 478 2.92 10.26 -21.74
C GLY A 478 3.68 9.61 -20.58
N THR A 479 4.03 8.34 -20.68
CA THR A 479 4.88 7.67 -19.71
C THR A 479 6.22 8.37 -19.55
N TRP A 480 6.65 8.54 -18.31
CA TRP A 480 7.96 9.10 -17.98
C TRP A 480 8.62 8.29 -16.87
N THR A 481 9.92 8.51 -16.66
CA THR A 481 10.71 7.71 -15.70
C THR A 481 11.46 8.58 -14.71
N TYR A 482 11.76 8.00 -13.55
CA TYR A 482 12.66 8.58 -12.59
C TYR A 482 13.49 7.50 -11.87
N ASP A 483 14.61 7.96 -11.30
CA ASP A 483 15.56 7.18 -10.55
C ASP A 483 16.14 8.00 -9.39
N GLY A 484 17.02 7.42 -8.61
CA GLY A 484 17.71 8.10 -7.52
C GLY A 484 18.47 9.35 -7.99
N ALA A 485 19.09 9.32 -9.18
CA ALA A 485 19.85 10.45 -9.72
C ALA A 485 18.98 11.69 -9.96
N ARG A 486 17.78 11.52 -10.54
CA ARG A 486 16.81 12.61 -10.71
C ARG A 486 16.33 13.19 -9.40
N LEU A 487 16.32 12.38 -8.36
CA LEU A 487 15.94 12.79 -7.02
C LEU A 487 17.14 13.31 -6.20
N GLY A 488 18.35 13.24 -6.73
CA GLY A 488 19.58 13.73 -6.07
C GLY A 488 20.10 12.78 -5.00
N ALA A 489 19.70 11.52 -5.06
CA ALA A 489 20.15 10.43 -4.20
C ALA A 489 21.39 9.71 -4.79
N PRO A 490 22.05 8.80 -4.06
CA PRO A 490 23.06 7.89 -4.59
C PRO A 490 22.56 7.08 -5.81
N THR A 491 23.46 6.65 -6.72
CA THR A 491 23.06 6.18 -8.05
C THR A 491 23.61 4.83 -8.48
N ALA A 492 24.51 4.20 -7.75
CA ALA A 492 25.11 2.94 -8.16
C ALA A 492 24.61 1.77 -7.33
N ASP A 493 24.25 0.68 -7.99
CA ASP A 493 23.78 -0.59 -7.40
C ASP A 493 22.63 -0.39 -6.39
N THR A 494 21.76 0.60 -6.65
CA THR A 494 20.81 1.10 -5.63
C THR A 494 19.58 0.22 -5.48
N ARG A 495 19.21 -0.55 -6.53
CA ARG A 495 17.94 -1.24 -6.65
C ARG A 495 16.76 -0.29 -6.39
N PHE A 496 16.84 0.91 -6.97
CA PHE A 496 15.79 1.92 -6.81
C PHE A 496 14.44 1.38 -7.28
N GLY A 497 13.42 1.50 -6.45
CA GLY A 497 12.11 0.90 -6.68
C GLY A 497 11.98 -0.56 -6.21
N ALA A 498 12.90 -1.05 -5.37
CA ALA A 498 12.77 -2.38 -4.76
C ALA A 498 11.65 -2.44 -3.70
N ALA A 499 11.19 -1.30 -3.20
CA ALA A 499 10.00 -1.14 -2.38
C ALA A 499 9.32 0.18 -2.77
N ILE A 500 8.01 0.16 -2.87
CA ILE A 500 7.15 1.35 -3.05
C ILE A 500 6.01 1.17 -2.06
N ASP A 501 5.68 2.22 -1.30
CA ASP A 501 4.58 2.17 -0.34
C ASP A 501 3.22 1.99 -1.03
N GLU A 502 2.29 1.28 -0.39
CA GLU A 502 0.92 1.07 -0.86
C GLU A 502 -0.10 1.62 0.15
#